data_cda5f510611dd4e3098aa801c695765c
#
_entry.id   cda5f510611dd4e3098aa801c695765c
#
_cell.length_a   1.000
_cell.length_b   1.000
_cell.length_c   1.000
_cell.angle_alpha   90.00
_cell.angle_beta   90.00
_cell.angle_gamma   90.00
#
_symmetry.space_group_name_H-M   'P 1'
#
loop_
_entity.id
_entity.type
_entity.pdbx_description
1 polymer ?
#
loop_
_entity_poly.entity_id
_entity_poly.type
_entity_poly.pdbx_seq_one_letter_code
_entity_poly.pdbx_strand_id
1 'polypeptide(L)'
;MNIKIQIINGPNLNLLGKREPEIYGHVTMEQIETKTKEHSSKKNIDVDFYQSNIEGEIVNKIQDVSEKVSGLIINAAAFTHTSVAILDALNTLTIPKIEIHLSNIYAREEFRHKSMISKSVNGVICGFGL
;
A
#
# COMPACT_ATOMS: atom_id res chain seq x y z
N MET A 1 3.98 3.19 24.82
CA MET A 1 3.22 2.44 23.80
C MET A 1 3.89 2.60 22.46
N ASN A 2 4.14 1.49 21.78
CA ASN A 2 4.74 1.53 20.45
C ASN A 2 3.66 1.74 19.39
N ILE A 3 3.91 2.70 18.50
CA ILE A 3 3.07 2.86 17.31
C ILE A 3 3.48 1.77 16.32
N LYS A 4 2.52 1.01 15.84
CA LYS A 4 2.75 -0.01 14.84
C LYS A 4 1.96 0.30 13.57
N ILE A 5 2.65 0.32 12.43
CA ILE A 5 2.06 0.58 11.12
C ILE A 5 2.17 -0.67 10.27
N GLN A 6 1.07 -1.09 9.67
CA GLN A 6 1.06 -2.15 8.67
C GLN A 6 1.09 -1.51 7.28
N ILE A 7 2.02 -1.95 6.45
CA ILE A 7 2.04 -1.59 5.03
C ILE A 7 1.64 -2.83 4.23
N ILE A 8 0.65 -2.67 3.36
CA ILE A 8 0.16 -3.74 2.47
C ILE A 8 0.42 -3.33 1.03
N ASN A 9 1.10 -4.21 0.30
CA ASN A 9 1.42 -4.03 -1.12
C ASN A 9 0.70 -5.08 -1.97
N GLY A 10 0.13 -4.64 -3.08
CA GLY A 10 -0.66 -5.45 -3.99
C GLY A 10 0.15 -6.17 -5.06
N PRO A 11 -0.55 -6.62 -6.13
CA PRO A 11 0.04 -7.51 -7.13
C PRO A 11 1.18 -6.84 -7.91
N ASN A 12 2.15 -7.66 -8.26
CA ASN A 12 3.32 -7.32 -9.06
C ASN A 12 4.33 -6.38 -8.37
N LEU A 13 4.06 -5.88 -7.16
CA LEU A 13 5.00 -5.02 -6.45
C LEU A 13 6.24 -5.80 -5.97
N ASN A 14 6.14 -7.11 -5.88
CA ASN A 14 7.30 -7.98 -5.66
C ASN A 14 8.32 -7.95 -6.82
N LEU A 15 7.90 -7.46 -8.00
CA LEU A 15 8.75 -7.35 -9.18
C LEU A 15 9.33 -5.95 -9.40
N LEU A 16 9.18 -5.04 -8.43
CA LEU A 16 9.78 -3.71 -8.54
C LEU A 16 11.28 -3.80 -8.78
N GLY A 17 11.78 -2.90 -9.64
CA GLY A 17 13.17 -2.90 -10.07
C GLY A 17 13.45 -3.77 -11.30
N LYS A 18 12.53 -4.69 -11.62
CA LYS A 18 12.65 -5.61 -12.77
C LYS A 18 11.59 -5.36 -13.82
N ARG A 19 10.50 -4.69 -13.47
CA ARG A 19 9.32 -4.49 -14.29
C ARG A 19 9.16 -3.00 -14.60
N GLU A 20 9.00 -2.68 -15.89
CA GLU A 20 8.71 -1.33 -16.38
C GLU A 20 9.52 -0.23 -15.65
N PRO A 21 10.87 -0.28 -15.73
CA PRO A 21 11.70 0.70 -15.00
C PRO A 21 11.46 2.15 -15.41
N GLU A 22 10.95 2.39 -16.62
CA GLU A 22 10.58 3.73 -17.08
C GLU A 22 9.39 4.33 -16.30
N ILE A 23 8.59 3.48 -15.65
CA ILE A 23 7.44 3.91 -14.83
C ILE A 23 7.79 3.88 -13.34
N TYR A 24 8.39 2.79 -12.88
CA TYR A 24 8.62 2.52 -11.46
C TYR A 24 10.07 2.72 -11.01
N GLY A 25 11.01 2.93 -11.97
CA GLY A 25 12.43 3.02 -11.67
C GLY A 25 13.05 1.65 -11.41
N HIS A 26 14.30 1.66 -10.90
CA HIS A 26 15.08 0.46 -10.63
C HIS A 26 15.08 0.04 -9.16
N VAL A 27 14.38 0.76 -8.30
CA VAL A 27 14.32 0.47 -6.87
C VAL A 27 13.50 -0.78 -6.64
N THR A 28 14.03 -1.72 -5.87
CA THR A 28 13.34 -2.97 -5.52
C THR A 28 12.45 -2.78 -4.29
N MET A 29 11.48 -3.70 -4.10
CA MET A 29 10.66 -3.70 -2.90
C MET A 29 11.52 -3.88 -1.65
N GLU A 30 12.54 -4.72 -1.71
CA GLU A 30 13.46 -4.93 -0.60
C GLU A 30 14.15 -3.63 -0.17
N GLN A 31 14.58 -2.82 -1.14
CA GLN A 31 15.19 -1.52 -0.86
C GLN A 31 14.19 -0.55 -0.21
N ILE A 32 12.94 -0.57 -0.68
CA ILE A 32 11.86 0.25 -0.09
C ILE A 32 11.64 -0.15 1.36
N GLU A 33 11.53 -1.46 1.63
CA GLU A 33 11.34 -1.97 2.99
C GLU A 33 12.48 -1.54 3.91
N THR A 34 13.73 -1.71 3.45
CA THR A 34 14.90 -1.35 4.25
C THR A 34 14.92 0.13 4.61
N LYS A 35 14.71 1.00 3.62
CA LYS A 35 14.69 2.46 3.86
C LYS A 35 13.54 2.88 4.76
N THR A 36 12.39 2.28 4.58
CA THR A 36 11.22 2.59 5.41
C THR A 36 11.46 2.20 6.85
N LYS A 37 12.00 1.01 7.10
CA LYS A 37 12.30 0.54 8.45
C LYS A 37 13.39 1.37 9.13
N GLU A 38 14.41 1.79 8.38
CA GLU A 38 15.44 2.70 8.91
C GLU A 38 14.84 4.03 9.34
N HIS A 39 13.98 4.60 8.50
CA HIS A 39 13.33 5.88 8.79
C HIS A 39 12.39 5.76 10.00
N SER A 40 11.58 4.72 10.04
CA SER A 40 10.59 4.54 11.11
C SER A 40 11.25 4.22 12.45
N SER A 41 12.36 3.48 12.46
CA SER A 41 13.06 3.14 13.70
C SER A 41 13.62 4.39 14.38
N LYS A 42 14.06 5.39 13.62
CA LYS A 42 14.52 6.67 14.17
C LYS A 42 13.41 7.44 14.88
N LYS A 43 12.16 7.12 14.60
CA LYS A 43 10.98 7.76 15.18
C LYS A 43 10.28 6.87 16.20
N ASN A 44 10.86 5.72 16.53
CA ASN A 44 10.28 4.71 17.42
C ASN A 44 8.93 4.20 16.93
N ILE A 45 8.80 4.06 15.60
CA ILE A 45 7.63 3.49 14.94
C ILE A 45 8.00 2.11 14.42
N ASP A 46 7.19 1.11 14.74
CA ASP A 46 7.35 -0.24 14.27
C ASP A 46 6.56 -0.41 12.97
N VAL A 47 7.21 -0.86 11.91
CA VAL A 47 6.60 -1.03 10.59
C VAL A 47 6.73 -2.46 10.13
N ASP A 48 5.62 -3.04 9.70
CA ASP A 48 5.59 -4.37 9.13
C ASP A 48 5.08 -4.30 7.68
N PHE A 49 5.64 -5.13 6.82
CA PHE A 49 5.30 -5.18 5.39
C PHE A 49 4.62 -6.50 5.05
N TYR A 50 3.62 -6.43 4.18
CA TYR A 50 2.97 -7.59 3.60
C TYR A 50 2.72 -7.33 2.12
N GLN A 51 2.99 -8.31 1.28
CA GLN A 51 2.75 -8.21 -0.16
C GLN A 51 2.05 -9.47 -0.65
N SER A 52 1.06 -9.33 -1.51
CA SER A 52 0.42 -10.48 -2.15
C SER A 52 -0.11 -10.11 -3.53
N ASN A 53 -0.08 -11.09 -4.43
CA ASN A 53 -0.72 -11.04 -5.73
C ASN A 53 -2.18 -11.52 -5.68
N ILE A 54 -2.63 -11.99 -4.53
CA ILE A 54 -3.94 -12.64 -4.37
C ILE A 54 -4.87 -11.72 -3.59
N GLU A 55 -5.95 -11.29 -4.24
CA GLU A 55 -6.91 -10.34 -3.65
C GLU A 55 -7.45 -10.81 -2.30
N GLY A 56 -7.84 -12.08 -2.20
CA GLY A 56 -8.38 -12.64 -0.97
C GLY A 56 -7.39 -12.64 0.18
N GLU A 57 -6.10 -12.81 -0.10
CA GLU A 57 -5.06 -12.73 0.91
C GLU A 57 -4.92 -11.31 1.46
N ILE A 58 -5.07 -10.31 0.59
CA ILE A 58 -5.04 -8.90 1.02
C ILE A 58 -6.25 -8.60 1.92
N VAL A 59 -7.43 -9.08 1.54
CA VAL A 59 -8.64 -8.95 2.36
C VAL A 59 -8.42 -9.58 3.73
N ASN A 60 -7.88 -10.81 3.76
CA ASN A 60 -7.60 -11.52 5.01
C ASN A 60 -6.60 -10.75 5.89
N LYS A 61 -5.57 -10.16 5.28
CA LYS A 61 -4.56 -9.40 6.02
C LYS A 61 -5.16 -8.13 6.64
N ILE A 62 -6.02 -7.44 5.91
CA ILE A 62 -6.73 -6.26 6.43
C ILE A 62 -7.55 -6.64 7.66
N GLN A 63 -8.27 -7.73 7.60
CA GLN A 63 -9.06 -8.22 8.73
C GLN A 63 -8.18 -8.62 9.92
N ASP A 64 -7.07 -9.29 9.64
CA ASP A 64 -6.15 -9.79 10.66
C ASP A 64 -5.52 -8.67 11.49
N VAL A 65 -5.19 -7.54 10.86
CA VAL A 65 -4.49 -6.45 11.55
C VAL A 65 -5.43 -5.43 12.21
N SER A 66 -6.73 -5.58 12.08
CA SER A 66 -7.72 -4.55 12.47
C SER A 66 -7.57 -4.03 13.90
N GLU A 67 -7.20 -4.90 14.84
CA GLU A 67 -7.03 -4.53 16.25
C GLU A 67 -5.57 -4.62 16.72
N LYS A 68 -4.65 -4.83 15.78
CA LYS A 68 -3.24 -5.08 16.09
C LYS A 68 -2.30 -3.95 15.73
N VAL A 69 -2.77 -2.97 14.95
CA VAL A 69 -1.92 -1.89 14.45
C VAL A 69 -2.57 -0.54 14.69
N SER A 70 -1.74 0.50 14.73
CA SER A 70 -2.16 1.88 14.95
C SER A 70 -2.62 2.56 13.67
N GLY A 71 -2.16 2.09 12.52
CA GLY A 71 -2.51 2.65 11.22
C GLY A 71 -2.12 1.72 10.09
N LEU A 72 -2.69 1.98 8.92
CA LEU A 72 -2.50 1.17 7.71
C LEU A 72 -2.08 2.05 6.55
N ILE A 73 -1.07 1.60 5.81
CA ILE A 73 -0.70 2.19 4.52
C ILE A 73 -0.90 1.11 3.47
N ILE A 74 -1.63 1.42 2.41
CA ILE A 74 -1.92 0.45 1.36
C ILE A 74 -1.56 0.98 -0.03
N ASN A 75 -0.81 0.16 -0.77
CA ASN A 75 -0.62 0.29 -2.20
C ASN A 75 -1.21 -0.96 -2.84
N ALA A 76 -2.50 -0.90 -3.19
CA ALA A 76 -3.20 -2.06 -3.74
C ALA A 76 -2.83 -2.35 -5.21
N ALA A 77 -1.96 -1.54 -5.81
CA ALA A 77 -1.53 -1.67 -7.21
C ALA A 77 -2.75 -1.77 -8.14
N ALA A 78 -2.80 -2.76 -9.03
CA ALA A 78 -3.91 -2.88 -9.98
C ALA A 78 -5.27 -3.09 -9.29
N PHE A 79 -5.30 -3.71 -8.12
CA PHE A 79 -6.55 -3.90 -7.38
C PHE A 79 -7.18 -2.58 -6.92
N THR A 80 -6.41 -1.50 -6.87
CA THR A 80 -6.93 -0.15 -6.59
C THR A 80 -8.09 0.21 -7.52
N HIS A 81 -8.01 -0.23 -8.77
CA HIS A 81 -8.94 0.16 -9.83
C HIS A 81 -10.08 -0.84 -10.04
N THR A 82 -10.05 -1.98 -9.36
CA THR A 82 -10.99 -3.08 -9.61
C THR A 82 -11.64 -3.65 -8.36
N SER A 83 -11.03 -3.53 -7.19
CA SER A 83 -11.44 -4.34 -6.04
C SER A 83 -12.43 -3.65 -5.12
N VAL A 84 -13.69 -4.00 -5.26
CA VAL A 84 -14.72 -3.68 -4.27
C VAL A 84 -14.49 -4.48 -2.99
N ALA A 85 -13.95 -5.71 -3.11
CA ALA A 85 -13.67 -6.54 -1.94
C ALA A 85 -12.67 -5.88 -0.98
N ILE A 86 -11.60 -5.28 -1.53
CA ILE A 86 -10.63 -4.55 -0.70
C ILE A 86 -11.25 -3.28 -0.12
N LEU A 87 -12.04 -2.55 -0.90
CA LEU A 87 -12.80 -1.39 -0.41
C LEU A 87 -13.63 -1.77 0.82
N ASP A 88 -14.40 -2.84 0.71
CA ASP A 88 -15.28 -3.30 1.80
C ASP A 88 -14.48 -3.70 3.03
N ALA A 89 -13.35 -4.39 2.84
CA ALA A 89 -12.48 -4.77 3.95
C ALA A 89 -11.92 -3.53 4.66
N LEU A 90 -11.44 -2.54 3.90
CA LEU A 90 -10.93 -1.28 4.47
C LEU A 90 -12.01 -0.53 5.26
N ASN A 91 -13.26 -0.58 4.81
CA ASN A 91 -14.36 0.06 5.52
C ASN A 91 -14.64 -0.56 6.90
N THR A 92 -14.17 -1.77 7.17
CA THR A 92 -14.31 -2.38 8.49
C THR A 92 -13.32 -1.83 9.51
N LEU A 93 -12.27 -1.14 9.06
CA LEU A 93 -11.23 -0.61 9.95
C LEU A 93 -11.61 0.76 10.47
N THR A 94 -11.33 0.99 11.75
CA THR A 94 -11.51 2.30 12.38
C THR A 94 -10.21 3.08 12.55
N ILE A 95 -9.07 2.45 12.28
CA ILE A 95 -7.75 3.06 12.37
C ILE A 95 -7.48 3.99 11.16
N PRO A 96 -6.56 4.95 11.28
CA PRO A 96 -6.15 5.76 10.13
C PRO A 96 -5.61 4.91 8.98
N LYS A 97 -5.99 5.27 7.75
CA LYS A 97 -5.63 4.55 6.53
C LYS A 97 -5.17 5.55 5.47
N ILE A 98 -4.04 5.26 4.85
CA ILE A 98 -3.48 6.07 3.76
C ILE A 98 -3.27 5.18 2.54
N GLU A 99 -3.74 5.64 1.39
CA GLU A 99 -3.48 5.00 0.11
C GLU A 99 -2.25 5.63 -0.52
N ILE A 100 -1.33 4.81 -1.02
CA ILE A 100 -0.15 5.32 -1.73
C ILE A 100 0.02 4.65 -3.09
N HIS A 101 0.61 5.37 -4.02
CA HIS A 101 1.05 4.88 -5.32
C HIS A 101 2.41 5.49 -5.63
N LEU A 102 3.37 4.68 -6.06
CA LEU A 102 4.70 5.17 -6.42
C LEU A 102 4.65 6.01 -7.69
N SER A 103 3.87 5.57 -8.70
CA SER A 103 3.68 6.31 -9.94
C SER A 103 2.58 7.36 -9.80
N ASN A 104 2.62 8.35 -10.71
CA ASN A 104 1.48 9.26 -10.86
C ASN A 104 0.41 8.57 -11.70
N ILE A 105 -0.61 8.01 -11.06
CA ILE A 105 -1.67 7.27 -11.73
C ILE A 105 -2.46 8.12 -12.72
N TYR A 106 -2.48 9.44 -12.55
CA TYR A 106 -3.17 10.38 -13.44
C TYR A 106 -2.40 10.65 -14.74
N ALA A 107 -1.12 10.28 -14.79
CA ALA A 107 -0.30 10.36 -15.99
C ALA A 107 -0.27 9.05 -16.78
N ARG A 108 -1.05 8.06 -16.37
CA ARG A 108 -1.13 6.74 -16.99
C ARG A 108 -2.48 6.54 -17.68
N GLU A 109 -2.82 5.30 -18.05
CA GLU A 109 -4.05 4.99 -18.75
C GLU A 109 -5.28 5.45 -17.96
N GLU A 110 -6.33 5.87 -18.65
CA GLU A 110 -7.54 6.43 -18.03
C GLU A 110 -8.13 5.51 -16.95
N PHE A 111 -8.12 4.18 -17.16
CA PHE A 111 -8.68 3.25 -16.17
C PHE A 111 -7.93 3.27 -14.84
N ARG A 112 -6.72 3.84 -14.78
CA ARG A 112 -5.94 3.99 -13.54
C ARG A 112 -6.23 5.30 -12.80
N HIS A 113 -7.02 6.20 -13.40
CA HIS A 113 -7.35 7.48 -12.77
C HIS A 113 -8.37 7.34 -11.66
N LYS A 114 -9.16 6.25 -11.66
CA LYS A 114 -10.19 6.02 -10.67
C LYS A 114 -9.75 4.96 -9.66
N SER A 115 -9.78 5.33 -8.38
CA SER A 115 -9.53 4.40 -7.30
C SER A 115 -10.86 3.94 -6.69
N MET A 116 -11.02 2.63 -6.56
CA MET A 116 -12.16 2.02 -5.86
C MET A 116 -12.01 2.16 -4.35
N ILE A 117 -10.78 2.28 -3.84
CA ILE A 117 -10.50 2.23 -2.40
C ILE A 117 -10.35 3.60 -1.75
N SER A 118 -10.17 4.67 -2.53
CA SER A 118 -9.92 6.02 -1.98
C SER A 118 -11.03 6.51 -1.05
N LYS A 119 -12.25 6.03 -1.22
CA LYS A 119 -13.40 6.41 -0.38
C LYS A 119 -13.26 5.96 1.06
N SER A 120 -12.45 4.93 1.32
CA SER A 120 -12.31 4.35 2.66
C SER A 120 -11.02 4.74 3.37
N VAL A 121 -10.19 5.59 2.75
CA VAL A 121 -8.92 6.03 3.35
C VAL A 121 -8.99 7.51 3.73
N ASN A 122 -8.10 7.91 4.64
CA ASN A 122 -8.05 9.28 5.13
C ASN A 122 -7.30 10.22 4.19
N GLY A 123 -6.43 9.69 3.33
CA GLY A 123 -5.68 10.47 2.37
C GLY A 123 -4.99 9.62 1.34
N VAL A 124 -4.53 10.26 0.26
CA VAL A 124 -3.86 9.61 -0.86
C VAL A 124 -2.58 10.35 -1.18
N ILE A 125 -1.48 9.61 -1.36
CA ILE A 125 -0.20 10.14 -1.82
C ILE A 125 0.19 9.37 -3.08
N CYS A 126 0.44 10.05 -4.19
CA CYS A 126 0.85 9.40 -5.42
C CYS A 126 1.84 10.25 -6.22
N GLY A 127 2.70 9.59 -7.00
CA GLY A 127 3.54 10.25 -7.98
C GLY A 127 4.94 10.65 -7.53
N PHE A 128 5.32 10.36 -6.30
CA PHE A 128 6.61 10.80 -5.75
C PHE A 128 7.67 9.69 -5.72
N GLY A 129 7.35 8.50 -6.23
CA GLY A 129 8.26 7.37 -6.18
C GLY A 129 8.52 6.90 -4.76
N LEU A 130 9.76 6.48 -4.51
CA LEU A 130 10.19 6.07 -3.19
C LEU A 130 10.22 7.28 -2.24
#